data_30746952ec04f1792704006992e13ffd
#
_entry.id   30746952ec04f1792704006992e13ffd
#
_cell.length_a   1.000
_cell.length_b   1.000
_cell.length_c   1.000
_cell.angle_alpha   90.00
_cell.angle_beta   90.00
_cell.angle_gamma   90.00
#
_symmetry.space_group_name_H-M   'P 1'
#
loop_
_entity.id
_entity.type
_entity.pdbx_description
1 polymer ?
#
loop_
_entity_poly.entity_id
_entity_poly.type
_entity_poly.pdbx_seq_one_letter_code
_entity_poly.pdbx_strand_id
1 'polypeptide(L)'
;LTCKDFYVLMKALDLKNINRIILIGDPFQLPPIGPGRPFADLFNYLKDNKDEYLRSAITKLRYVVRTINTGDSDILTLASWFSGEKPAKNSDLIFEQVAKGNLNNDLVVYTWNDENDLKDCLKEAIEKELPEEEGKSLSDKIRKSIGLDDVNKALNDPSKVERFQVLSPVKNPVWGTFQINSYFQEWVG
;
A
#
# COMPACT_ATOMS: atom_id res chain seq x y z
N LEU A 1 14.92 6.65 2.22
CA LEU A 1 16.22 7.34 2.40
C LEU A 1 16.27 8.60 1.56
N THR A 2 16.59 9.76 2.18
CA THR A 2 16.91 11.00 1.46
C THR A 2 18.34 10.96 0.91
N CYS A 3 18.69 11.89 0.02
CA CYS A 3 20.10 12.01 -0.41
C CYS A 3 21.06 12.27 0.74
N LYS A 4 20.64 13.03 1.76
CA LYS A 4 21.46 13.28 2.96
C LYS A 4 21.72 11.99 3.73
N ASP A 5 20.68 11.17 3.97
CA ASP A 5 20.83 9.91 4.72
C ASP A 5 21.71 8.92 3.94
N PHE A 6 21.52 8.84 2.62
CA PHE A 6 22.33 8.00 1.75
C PHE A 6 23.81 8.43 1.75
N TYR A 7 24.07 9.73 1.70
CA TYR A 7 25.42 10.28 1.81
C TYR A 7 26.07 9.91 3.14
N VAL A 8 25.37 10.09 4.27
CA VAL A 8 25.89 9.73 5.60
C VAL A 8 26.20 8.24 5.69
N LEU A 9 25.29 7.40 5.16
CA LEU A 9 25.51 5.96 5.10
C LEU A 9 26.76 5.60 4.30
N MET A 10 26.91 6.15 3.09
CA MET A 10 28.09 5.87 2.24
C MET A 10 29.39 6.36 2.88
N LYS A 11 29.35 7.46 3.63
CA LYS A 11 30.52 7.97 4.37
C LYS A 11 30.90 7.08 5.55
N ALA A 12 29.94 6.44 6.20
CA ALA A 12 30.17 5.55 7.33
C ALA A 12 30.72 4.18 6.92
N LEU A 13 30.60 3.80 5.64
CA LEU A 13 31.07 2.53 5.13
C LEU A 13 32.54 2.60 4.70
N ASP A 14 33.32 1.59 5.06
CA ASP A 14 34.65 1.37 4.49
C ASP A 14 34.57 0.68 3.14
N LEU A 15 34.25 1.48 2.11
CA LEU A 15 34.00 0.99 0.75
C LEU A 15 35.18 0.23 0.13
N LYS A 16 36.39 0.39 0.66
CA LYS A 16 37.59 -0.32 0.17
C LYS A 16 37.58 -1.80 0.56
N ASN A 17 36.95 -2.11 1.68
CA ASN A 17 36.87 -3.46 2.22
C ASN A 17 35.49 -4.13 1.98
N ILE A 18 34.56 -3.46 1.26
CA ILE A 18 33.25 -3.99 0.93
C ILE A 18 33.27 -4.54 -0.50
N ASN A 19 33.10 -5.84 -0.67
CA ASN A 19 33.05 -6.47 -1.98
C ASN A 19 31.71 -6.25 -2.71
N ARG A 20 30.62 -6.07 -1.98
CA ARG A 20 29.28 -5.90 -2.57
C ARG A 20 28.34 -5.13 -1.65
N ILE A 21 27.55 -4.24 -2.22
CA ILE A 21 26.44 -3.56 -1.58
C ILE A 21 25.18 -4.01 -2.28
N ILE A 22 24.17 -4.46 -1.52
CA ILE A 22 22.85 -4.82 -2.05
C ILE A 22 21.86 -3.79 -1.54
N LEU A 23 21.19 -3.08 -2.45
CA LEU A 23 20.11 -2.16 -2.16
C LEU A 23 18.79 -2.84 -2.52
N ILE A 24 17.87 -2.90 -1.58
CA ILE A 24 16.54 -3.48 -1.77
C ILE A 24 15.50 -2.37 -1.61
N GLY A 25 14.59 -2.24 -2.57
CA GLY A 25 13.55 -1.23 -2.54
C GLY A 25 12.68 -1.27 -3.78
N ASP A 26 11.71 -0.38 -3.81
CA ASP A 26 10.83 -0.16 -4.94
C ASP A 26 10.93 1.30 -5.39
N PRO A 27 11.41 1.57 -6.63
CA PRO A 27 11.61 2.92 -7.13
C PRO A 27 10.29 3.68 -7.36
N PHE A 28 9.15 2.98 -7.38
CA PHE A 28 7.82 3.52 -7.62
C PHE A 28 6.99 3.71 -6.34
N GLN A 29 7.48 3.25 -5.17
CA GLN A 29 6.86 3.56 -3.90
C GLN A 29 7.03 5.04 -3.53
N LEU A 30 6.27 5.47 -2.52
CA LEU A 30 6.31 6.86 -2.05
C LEU A 30 7.74 7.32 -1.78
N PRO A 31 8.11 8.51 -2.28
CA PRO A 31 9.43 9.06 -2.05
C PRO A 31 9.67 9.37 -0.57
N PRO A 32 10.94 9.44 -0.12
CA PRO A 32 11.26 9.84 1.25
C PRO A 32 10.75 11.25 1.53
N ILE A 33 10.40 11.52 2.79
CA ILE A 33 10.08 12.87 3.25
C ILE A 33 11.38 13.67 3.37
N GLY A 34 11.69 14.44 2.31
CA GLY A 34 12.93 15.21 2.20
C GLY A 34 13.54 15.15 0.81
N PRO A 35 14.63 15.88 0.55
CA PRO A 35 15.18 16.03 -0.81
C PRO A 35 15.86 14.75 -1.31
N GLY A 36 15.56 14.44 -2.59
CA GLY A 36 16.20 13.38 -3.37
C GLY A 36 15.59 11.99 -3.19
N ARG A 37 15.83 11.14 -4.18
CA ARG A 37 15.39 9.75 -4.24
C ARG A 37 16.53 8.84 -4.68
N PRO A 38 17.63 8.70 -3.88
CA PRO A 38 18.87 8.08 -4.32
C PRO A 38 18.70 6.64 -4.84
N PHE A 39 17.76 5.87 -4.27
CA PHE A 39 17.45 4.52 -4.78
C PHE A 39 16.85 4.56 -6.19
N ALA A 40 15.83 5.39 -6.40
CA ALA A 40 15.18 5.50 -7.71
C ALA A 40 16.12 6.11 -8.75
N ASP A 41 16.93 7.08 -8.36
CA ASP A 41 17.90 7.74 -9.24
C ASP A 41 19.01 6.75 -9.65
N LEU A 42 19.54 5.96 -8.72
CA LEU A 42 20.51 4.89 -9.02
C LEU A 42 19.90 3.80 -9.90
N PHE A 43 18.67 3.36 -9.60
CA PHE A 43 17.96 2.38 -10.41
C PHE A 43 17.81 2.86 -11.86
N ASN A 44 17.36 4.10 -12.08
CA ASN A 44 17.21 4.66 -13.43
C ASN A 44 18.55 4.81 -14.12
N TYR A 45 19.58 5.28 -13.42
CA TYR A 45 20.93 5.37 -13.97
C TYR A 45 21.45 4.02 -14.46
N LEU A 46 21.29 2.97 -13.67
CA LEU A 46 21.72 1.62 -14.04
C LEU A 46 20.86 1.06 -15.20
N LYS A 47 19.54 1.25 -15.15
CA LYS A 47 18.60 0.77 -16.18
C LYS A 47 18.90 1.36 -17.54
N ASP A 48 19.17 2.66 -17.61
CA ASP A 48 19.36 3.40 -18.86
C ASP A 48 20.84 3.43 -19.28
N ASN A 49 21.73 2.77 -18.56
CA ASN A 49 23.15 2.76 -18.86
C ASN A 49 23.47 1.96 -20.13
N LYS A 50 24.44 2.43 -20.92
CA LYS A 50 24.91 1.72 -22.13
C LYS A 50 25.74 0.48 -21.80
N ASP A 51 26.42 0.47 -20.66
CA ASP A 51 27.23 -0.65 -20.19
C ASP A 51 26.31 -1.79 -19.69
N GLU A 52 26.44 -2.95 -20.34
CA GLU A 52 25.66 -4.14 -20.01
C GLU A 52 25.98 -4.69 -18.62
N TYR A 53 27.22 -4.59 -18.20
CA TYR A 53 27.65 -5.01 -16.85
C TYR A 53 26.89 -4.20 -15.78
N LEU A 54 26.78 -2.88 -15.95
CA LEU A 54 26.03 -2.03 -15.02
C LEU A 54 24.54 -2.33 -15.02
N ARG A 55 23.93 -2.60 -16.20
CA ARG A 55 22.53 -3.01 -16.28
C ARG A 55 22.28 -4.35 -15.61
N SER A 56 23.23 -5.28 -15.67
CA SER A 56 23.12 -6.61 -15.03
C SER A 56 23.11 -6.56 -13.51
N ALA A 57 23.50 -5.42 -12.90
CA ALA A 57 23.39 -5.21 -11.47
C ALA A 57 21.95 -5.08 -10.95
N ILE A 58 20.95 -4.92 -11.85
CA ILE A 58 19.55 -4.83 -11.47
C ILE A 58 18.92 -6.23 -11.50
N THR A 59 18.33 -6.60 -10.37
CA THR A 59 17.44 -7.78 -10.27
C THR A 59 16.03 -7.32 -9.93
N LYS A 60 15.05 -7.68 -10.77
CA LYS A 60 13.64 -7.41 -10.51
C LYS A 60 12.93 -8.65 -9.99
N LEU A 61 12.22 -8.50 -8.89
CA LEU A 61 11.26 -9.50 -8.43
C LEU A 61 9.99 -9.40 -9.28
N ARG A 62 9.62 -10.49 -9.94
CA ARG A 62 8.52 -10.50 -10.94
C ARG A 62 7.25 -11.22 -10.44
N TYR A 63 7.34 -11.96 -9.34
CA TYR A 63 6.23 -12.72 -8.82
C TYR A 63 5.52 -11.95 -7.71
N VAL A 64 4.22 -11.75 -7.88
CA VAL A 64 3.36 -11.16 -6.85
C VAL A 64 2.86 -12.28 -5.96
N VAL A 65 3.46 -12.43 -4.77
CA VAL A 65 3.13 -13.53 -3.84
C VAL A 65 1.84 -13.26 -3.07
N ARG A 66 1.50 -11.99 -2.81
CA ARG A 66 0.33 -11.60 -1.99
C ARG A 66 -1.03 -11.92 -2.63
N THR A 67 -1.07 -12.12 -3.94
CA THR A 67 -2.30 -12.32 -4.73
C THR A 67 -2.28 -13.62 -5.54
N ILE A 68 -1.53 -14.63 -5.10
CA ILE A 68 -1.32 -15.90 -5.84
C ILE A 68 -2.62 -16.66 -6.17
N ASN A 69 -3.71 -16.40 -5.43
CA ASN A 69 -4.95 -17.16 -5.56
C ASN A 69 -6.05 -16.46 -6.36
N THR A 70 -5.81 -15.28 -6.89
CA THR A 70 -6.81 -14.55 -7.67
C THR A 70 -6.39 -14.57 -9.13
N GLY A 71 -7.20 -15.18 -9.99
CA GLY A 71 -7.05 -15.10 -11.44
C GLY A 71 -6.94 -13.63 -11.93
N ASP A 72 -7.81 -13.15 -12.75
CA ASP A 72 -7.84 -11.73 -13.16
C ASP A 72 -8.21 -10.84 -11.97
N SER A 73 -7.24 -10.05 -11.47
CA SER A 73 -7.37 -9.13 -10.33
C SER A 73 -7.54 -7.70 -10.83
N ASP A 74 -8.65 -7.05 -10.48
CA ASP A 74 -8.90 -5.65 -10.80
C ASP A 74 -7.98 -4.71 -10.00
N ILE A 75 -7.62 -5.07 -8.75
CA ILE A 75 -6.64 -4.33 -7.95
C ILE A 75 -5.29 -4.29 -8.66
N LEU A 76 -4.79 -5.45 -9.14
CA LEU A 76 -3.51 -5.51 -9.83
C LEU A 76 -3.56 -4.80 -11.17
N THR A 77 -4.67 -4.93 -11.89
CA THR A 77 -4.87 -4.25 -13.18
C THR A 77 -4.84 -2.73 -12.99
N LEU A 78 -5.59 -2.21 -12.01
CA LEU A 78 -5.58 -0.78 -11.69
C LEU A 78 -4.20 -0.32 -11.19
N ALA A 79 -3.57 -1.06 -10.27
CA ALA A 79 -2.25 -0.73 -9.71
C ALA A 79 -1.15 -0.71 -10.77
N SER A 80 -1.24 -1.52 -11.82
CA SER A 80 -0.25 -1.57 -12.90
C SER A 80 -0.07 -0.22 -13.60
N TRP A 81 -1.10 0.61 -13.66
CA TRP A 81 -1.05 1.95 -14.25
C TRP A 81 -0.21 2.94 -13.45
N PHE A 82 0.02 2.65 -12.18
CA PHE A 82 0.80 3.48 -11.26
C PHE A 82 2.16 2.87 -10.90
N SER A 83 2.47 1.67 -11.42
CA SER A 83 3.71 0.93 -11.11
C SER A 83 4.95 1.44 -11.85
N GLY A 84 4.80 2.41 -12.79
CA GLY A 84 5.87 2.89 -13.65
C GLY A 84 6.32 1.89 -14.73
N GLU A 85 5.63 0.76 -14.87
CA GLU A 85 5.79 -0.20 -15.97
C GLU A 85 4.73 0.05 -17.03
N LYS A 86 4.95 -0.48 -18.24
CA LYS A 86 3.93 -0.40 -19.29
C LYS A 86 2.77 -1.33 -18.93
N PRO A 87 1.54 -0.81 -18.76
CA PRO A 87 0.39 -1.65 -18.45
C PRO A 87 0.12 -2.69 -19.54
N ALA A 88 -0.57 -3.76 -19.18
CA ALA A 88 -0.95 -4.80 -20.12
C ALA A 88 -1.88 -4.25 -21.21
N LYS A 89 -1.93 -4.92 -22.37
CA LYS A 89 -2.83 -4.54 -23.45
C LYS A 89 -4.29 -4.64 -22.98
N ASN A 90 -5.10 -3.64 -23.29
CA ASN A 90 -6.51 -3.50 -22.89
C ASN A 90 -6.76 -3.36 -21.37
N SER A 91 -5.73 -3.13 -20.56
CA SER A 91 -5.91 -2.88 -19.12
C SER A 91 -6.54 -1.52 -18.80
N ASP A 92 -6.63 -0.62 -19.80
CA ASP A 92 -7.35 0.65 -19.74
C ASP A 92 -8.85 0.49 -19.53
N LEU A 93 -9.43 -0.66 -19.91
CA LEU A 93 -10.83 -0.99 -19.66
C LEU A 93 -11.19 -0.96 -18.17
N ILE A 94 -10.22 -1.10 -17.27
CA ILE A 94 -10.45 -1.00 -15.82
C ILE A 94 -11.07 0.35 -15.43
N PHE A 95 -10.71 1.45 -16.08
CA PHE A 95 -11.27 2.77 -15.78
C PHE A 95 -12.75 2.87 -16.18
N GLU A 96 -13.14 2.22 -17.27
CA GLU A 96 -14.57 2.13 -17.63
C GLU A 96 -15.34 1.23 -16.67
N GLN A 97 -14.74 0.13 -16.23
CA GLN A 97 -15.35 -0.78 -15.26
C GLN A 97 -15.55 -0.09 -13.91
N VAL A 98 -14.56 0.68 -13.43
CA VAL A 98 -14.67 1.54 -12.25
C VAL A 98 -15.84 2.52 -12.40
N ALA A 99 -15.93 3.23 -13.54
CA ALA A 99 -16.97 4.22 -13.78
C ALA A 99 -18.38 3.60 -13.86
N LYS A 100 -18.50 2.35 -14.31
CA LYS A 100 -19.78 1.62 -14.44
C LYS A 100 -20.13 0.78 -13.20
N GLY A 101 -19.22 0.66 -12.23
CA GLY A 101 -19.39 -0.22 -11.06
C GLY A 101 -19.33 -1.72 -11.40
N ASN A 102 -18.76 -2.11 -12.54
CA ASN A 102 -18.66 -3.49 -13.03
C ASN A 102 -17.26 -4.06 -12.73
N LEU A 103 -16.93 -4.16 -11.46
CA LEU A 103 -15.64 -4.67 -10.97
C LEU A 103 -15.79 -6.09 -10.42
N ASN A 104 -14.70 -6.86 -10.46
CA ASN A 104 -14.61 -8.14 -9.78
C ASN A 104 -14.59 -7.94 -8.24
N ASN A 105 -14.72 -9.03 -7.50
CA ASN A 105 -14.89 -8.97 -6.04
C ASN A 105 -13.65 -8.53 -5.26
N ASP A 106 -12.49 -8.37 -5.89
CA ASP A 106 -11.25 -7.97 -5.23
C ASP A 106 -11.04 -6.44 -5.19
N LEU A 107 -11.84 -5.67 -5.94
CA LEU A 107 -11.83 -4.22 -5.96
C LEU A 107 -13.24 -3.66 -5.81
N VAL A 108 -13.42 -2.80 -4.82
CA VAL A 108 -14.66 -2.03 -4.65
C VAL A 108 -14.30 -0.54 -4.66
N VAL A 109 -15.06 0.25 -5.40
CA VAL A 109 -14.87 1.70 -5.48
C VAL A 109 -16.12 2.40 -4.95
N TYR A 110 -15.93 3.23 -3.94
CA TYR A 110 -16.96 4.09 -3.37
C TYR A 110 -16.74 5.53 -3.81
N THR A 111 -17.82 6.23 -4.14
CA THR A 111 -17.81 7.67 -4.37
C THR A 111 -18.59 8.35 -3.26
N TRP A 112 -18.10 9.47 -2.80
CA TRP A 112 -18.70 10.25 -1.72
C TRP A 112 -18.69 11.74 -2.09
N ASN A 113 -19.69 12.49 -1.61
CA ASN A 113 -19.85 13.92 -1.87
C ASN A 113 -19.56 14.79 -0.63
N ASP A 114 -19.86 14.26 0.53
CA ASP A 114 -19.68 14.96 1.80
C ASP A 114 -19.16 14.04 2.90
N GLU A 115 -19.00 14.56 4.10
CA GLU A 115 -18.48 13.85 5.26
C GLU A 115 -19.39 12.68 5.70
N ASN A 116 -20.70 12.80 5.57
CA ASN A 116 -21.63 11.77 5.98
C ASN A 116 -21.58 10.60 4.98
N ASP A 117 -21.57 10.91 3.68
CA ASP A 117 -21.37 9.91 2.62
C ASP A 117 -20.07 9.14 2.84
N LEU A 118 -18.96 9.84 3.19
CA LEU A 118 -17.68 9.20 3.47
C LEU A 118 -17.77 8.25 4.68
N LYS A 119 -18.42 8.68 5.77
CA LYS A 119 -18.62 7.81 6.96
C LYS A 119 -19.43 6.56 6.61
N ASP A 120 -20.47 6.70 5.79
CA ASP A 120 -21.31 5.57 5.40
C ASP A 120 -20.56 4.62 4.45
N CYS A 121 -19.76 5.14 3.51
CA CYS A 121 -18.88 4.32 2.67
C CYS A 121 -17.84 3.54 3.52
N LEU A 122 -17.26 4.16 4.53
CA LEU A 122 -16.30 3.49 5.42
C LEU A 122 -16.98 2.38 6.24
N LYS A 123 -18.18 2.61 6.76
CA LYS A 123 -18.95 1.58 7.49
C LYS A 123 -19.29 0.41 6.57
N GLU A 124 -19.80 0.68 5.37
CA GLU A 124 -20.12 -0.35 4.40
C GLU A 124 -18.90 -1.18 4.01
N ALA A 125 -17.75 -0.53 3.80
CA ALA A 125 -16.50 -1.24 3.51
C ALA A 125 -16.10 -2.18 4.66
N ILE A 126 -16.19 -1.74 5.91
CA ILE A 126 -15.88 -2.56 7.09
C ILE A 126 -16.85 -3.75 7.19
N GLU A 127 -18.15 -3.52 6.95
CA GLU A 127 -19.15 -4.58 6.99
C GLU A 127 -18.87 -5.68 5.94
N LYS A 128 -18.41 -5.28 4.75
CA LYS A 128 -18.06 -6.23 3.68
C LYS A 128 -16.77 -7.00 3.97
N GLU A 129 -15.77 -6.33 4.58
CA GLU A 129 -14.47 -6.94 4.86
C GLU A 129 -14.50 -7.88 6.07
N LEU A 130 -15.53 -7.79 6.93
CA LEU A 130 -15.67 -8.60 8.14
C LEU A 130 -17.00 -9.40 8.15
N PRO A 131 -17.30 -10.19 7.11
CA PRO A 131 -18.58 -10.92 6.99
C PRO A 131 -18.75 -12.00 8.07
N GLU A 132 -17.67 -12.60 8.55
CA GLU A 132 -17.69 -13.63 9.61
C GLU A 132 -18.14 -13.12 10.98
N GLU A 133 -18.26 -11.82 11.14
CA GLU A 133 -18.78 -11.16 12.34
C GLU A 133 -20.24 -10.72 12.13
N GLU A 134 -20.97 -11.42 11.28
CA GLU A 134 -22.39 -11.14 11.03
C GLU A 134 -23.18 -11.16 12.34
N GLY A 135 -24.09 -10.21 12.50
CA GLY A 135 -24.90 -10.05 13.72
C GLY A 135 -24.23 -9.33 14.87
N LYS A 136 -22.94 -8.97 14.77
CA LYS A 136 -22.26 -8.14 15.77
C LYS A 136 -22.35 -6.66 15.39
N SER A 137 -22.20 -5.81 16.43
CA SER A 137 -22.16 -4.36 16.22
C SER A 137 -20.89 -3.95 15.45
N LEU A 138 -20.94 -2.80 14.77
CA LEU A 138 -19.77 -2.22 14.11
C LEU A 138 -18.59 -2.03 15.09
N SER A 139 -18.88 -1.60 16.33
CA SER A 139 -17.90 -1.48 17.38
C SER A 139 -17.20 -2.81 17.67
N ASP A 140 -17.95 -3.92 17.82
CA ASP A 140 -17.38 -5.24 18.08
C ASP A 140 -16.52 -5.73 16.92
N LYS A 141 -16.96 -5.50 15.67
CA LYS A 141 -16.21 -5.86 14.47
C LYS A 141 -14.87 -5.11 14.42
N ILE A 142 -14.88 -3.80 14.64
CA ILE A 142 -13.67 -2.98 14.68
C ILE A 142 -12.75 -3.43 15.80
N ARG A 143 -13.25 -3.60 17.03
CA ARG A 143 -12.44 -4.04 18.18
C ARG A 143 -11.74 -5.37 17.90
N LYS A 144 -12.45 -6.32 17.31
CA LYS A 144 -11.90 -7.63 16.98
C LYS A 144 -10.84 -7.54 15.87
N SER A 145 -11.08 -6.71 14.85
CA SER A 145 -10.15 -6.55 13.72
C SER A 145 -8.79 -5.97 14.12
N ILE A 146 -8.74 -5.16 15.18
CA ILE A 146 -7.52 -4.57 15.74
C ILE A 146 -7.05 -5.26 17.02
N GLY A 147 -7.66 -6.39 17.38
CA GLY A 147 -7.27 -7.23 18.53
C GLY A 147 -7.58 -6.67 19.90
N LEU A 148 -8.50 -5.71 20.01
CA LEU A 148 -8.93 -5.15 21.29
C LEU A 148 -9.93 -6.04 22.05
N ASP A 149 -10.43 -7.12 21.45
CA ASP A 149 -11.25 -8.13 22.08
C ASP A 149 -10.43 -9.07 22.99
N ASP A 150 -9.15 -9.29 22.66
CA ASP A 150 -8.19 -10.06 23.47
C ASP A 150 -6.78 -9.46 23.35
N VAL A 151 -6.46 -8.54 24.25
CA VAL A 151 -5.16 -7.83 24.26
C VAL A 151 -3.98 -8.79 24.42
N ASN A 152 -4.13 -9.89 25.17
CA ASN A 152 -3.07 -10.88 25.35
C ASN A 152 -2.79 -11.63 24.04
N LYS A 153 -3.85 -11.94 23.29
CA LYS A 153 -3.73 -12.59 21.97
C LYS A 153 -3.09 -11.66 20.95
N ALA A 154 -3.45 -10.38 20.97
CA ALA A 154 -2.86 -9.34 20.14
C ALA A 154 -1.36 -9.18 20.39
N LEU A 155 -0.93 -9.20 21.65
CA LEU A 155 0.49 -9.08 22.02
C LEU A 155 1.31 -10.32 21.63
N ASN A 156 0.71 -11.52 21.65
CA ASN A 156 1.40 -12.77 21.35
C ASN A 156 1.47 -13.11 19.85
N ASP A 157 0.51 -12.64 19.06
CA ASP A 157 0.47 -12.89 17.61
C ASP A 157 -0.10 -11.67 16.86
N PRO A 158 0.73 -10.63 16.64
CA PRO A 158 0.31 -9.43 15.93
C PRO A 158 -0.23 -9.68 14.51
N SER A 159 0.16 -10.79 13.87
CA SER A 159 -0.30 -11.12 12.51
C SER A 159 -1.80 -11.43 12.43
N LYS A 160 -2.44 -11.73 13.58
CA LYS A 160 -3.88 -12.02 13.66
C LYS A 160 -4.73 -10.80 14.02
N VAL A 161 -4.09 -9.66 14.25
CA VAL A 161 -4.70 -8.45 14.80
C VAL A 161 -5.13 -7.48 13.72
N GLU A 162 -4.26 -7.21 12.76
CA GLU A 162 -4.53 -6.26 11.68
C GLU A 162 -5.20 -6.96 10.50
N ARG A 163 -6.54 -7.00 10.50
CA ARG A 163 -7.33 -7.65 9.44
C ARG A 163 -7.65 -6.70 8.28
N PHE A 164 -7.64 -5.40 8.52
CA PHE A 164 -7.76 -4.38 7.48
C PHE A 164 -6.92 -3.14 7.81
N GLN A 165 -6.60 -2.35 6.80
CA GLN A 165 -5.90 -1.08 6.94
C GLN A 165 -6.61 0.00 6.14
N VAL A 166 -6.70 1.20 6.71
CA VAL A 166 -7.20 2.39 6.02
C VAL A 166 -6.03 3.34 5.74
N LEU A 167 -5.81 3.64 4.48
CA LEU A 167 -4.73 4.52 4.04
C LEU A 167 -5.32 5.85 3.56
N SER A 168 -4.71 6.96 3.98
CA SER A 168 -5.01 8.29 3.45
C SER A 168 -3.72 9.03 3.14
N PRO A 169 -3.64 9.75 1.99
CA PRO A 169 -2.44 10.50 1.60
C PRO A 169 -2.28 11.81 2.39
N VAL A 170 -3.26 12.20 3.18
CA VAL A 170 -3.31 13.50 3.89
C VAL A 170 -3.66 13.33 5.37
N LYS A 171 -3.43 14.38 6.19
CA LYS A 171 -3.66 14.33 7.64
C LYS A 171 -4.96 15.03 8.06
N ASN A 172 -5.20 16.26 7.58
CA ASN A 172 -6.17 17.19 8.16
C ASN A 172 -7.57 17.25 7.53
N PRO A 173 -7.79 17.07 6.19
CA PRO A 173 -9.14 17.07 5.62
C PRO A 173 -10.04 15.97 6.20
N VAL A 174 -11.35 16.05 5.94
CA VAL A 174 -12.35 15.05 6.42
C VAL A 174 -11.99 13.60 6.03
N TRP A 175 -11.25 13.44 4.93
CA TRP A 175 -10.68 12.14 4.49
C TRP A 175 -9.24 11.92 4.97
N GLY A 176 -8.73 12.78 5.84
CA GLY A 176 -7.39 12.69 6.39
C GLY A 176 -7.30 11.70 7.55
N THR A 177 -6.08 11.22 7.83
CA THR A 177 -5.85 10.19 8.86
C THR A 177 -6.34 10.62 10.24
N PHE A 178 -6.26 11.90 10.61
CA PHE A 178 -6.76 12.38 11.90
C PHE A 178 -8.27 12.26 12.01
N GLN A 179 -8.99 12.69 10.98
CA GLN A 179 -10.44 12.66 10.99
C GLN A 179 -10.98 11.23 10.89
N ILE A 180 -10.39 10.39 10.02
CA ILE A 180 -10.75 8.98 9.91
C ILE A 180 -10.53 8.27 11.25
N ASN A 181 -9.40 8.47 11.91
CA ASN A 181 -9.17 7.90 13.25
C ASN A 181 -10.20 8.36 14.27
N SER A 182 -10.64 9.64 14.21
CA SER A 182 -11.71 10.15 15.07
C SER A 182 -13.03 9.42 14.84
N TYR A 183 -13.40 9.13 13.59
CA TYR A 183 -14.60 8.34 13.29
C TYR A 183 -14.51 6.93 13.87
N PHE A 184 -13.38 6.25 13.70
CA PHE A 184 -13.18 4.92 14.28
C PHE A 184 -13.26 4.94 15.82
N GLN A 185 -12.67 5.94 16.46
CA GLN A 185 -12.77 6.12 17.92
C GLN A 185 -14.22 6.33 18.36
N GLU A 186 -14.98 7.15 17.65
CA GLU A 186 -16.41 7.38 17.91
C GLU A 186 -17.23 6.10 17.77
N TRP A 187 -16.92 5.26 16.78
CA TRP A 187 -17.65 4.00 16.54
C TRP A 187 -17.30 2.89 17.50
N VAL A 188 -16.12 2.94 18.10
CA VAL A 188 -15.67 1.95 19.12
C VAL A 188 -16.15 2.33 20.52
N GLY A 189 -16.42 3.59 20.82
CA GLY A 189 -16.95 4.10 22.10
C GLY A 189 -15.85 4.43 23.08
#